data_9feeda2dce0cbde53898ab7257bc0573
#
_entry.id   9feeda2dce0cbde53898ab7257bc0573
#
_cell.length_a   1.000
_cell.length_b   1.000
_cell.length_c   1.000
_cell.angle_alpha   90.00
_cell.angle_beta   90.00
_cell.angle_gamma   90.00
#
_symmetry.space_group_name_H-M   'P 1'
#
loop_
_entity.id
_entity.type
_entity.pdbx_description
1 polymer ?
#
loop_
_entity_poly.entity_id
_entity_poly.type
_entity_poly.pdbx_seq_one_letter_code
_entity_poly.pdbx_strand_id
1 'polypeptide(L)'
;MMAALAGSSASNWEDSMKTQYTVALALAGGIAIGAVSVGALYAQGKAPGAYAIVTYTEIADPAGYKTNVADKAPALIEKLGGQLLVATNDITVLREGTPPFPVKRYAIIGFDSIDKAKDWYASAEMKDINAYINENTKGRLFVVKAR
;
A
#
# COMPACT_ATOMS: atom_id res chain seq x y z
N MET A 1 28.59 -58.65 -43.35
CA MET A 1 29.06 -58.43 -42.00
C MET A 1 28.36 -57.19 -41.45
N MET A 2 27.34 -57.38 -40.65
CA MET A 2 26.48 -56.31 -40.03
C MET A 2 26.98 -56.11 -38.58
N ALA A 3 27.15 -54.85 -38.20
CA ALA A 3 27.16 -54.44 -36.78
C ALA A 3 26.69 -52.99 -36.75
N ALA A 4 25.47 -52.81 -36.33
CA ALA A 4 25.00 -52.26 -35.05
C ALA A 4 25.23 -50.75 -34.93
N LEU A 5 24.19 -49.99 -35.23
CA LEU A 5 23.93 -48.62 -34.75
C LEU A 5 22.70 -48.70 -33.81
N ALA A 6 22.96 -48.80 -32.53
CA ALA A 6 21.95 -48.57 -31.52
C ALA A 6 22.61 -47.89 -30.32
N GLY A 7 22.16 -46.71 -29.99
CA GLY A 7 22.48 -46.10 -28.72
C GLY A 7 22.90 -44.65 -28.81
N SER A 8 21.96 -43.71 -28.93
CA SER A 8 22.10 -42.36 -28.37
C SER A 8 20.84 -41.52 -28.61
N SER A 9 19.72 -41.88 -28.02
CA SER A 9 18.56 -40.95 -28.01
C SER A 9 17.81 -40.88 -26.66
N ALA A 10 18.27 -41.61 -25.66
CA ALA A 10 17.58 -41.67 -24.35
C ALA A 10 18.00 -40.57 -23.37
N SER A 11 19.17 -39.93 -23.57
CA SER A 11 19.72 -38.97 -22.60
C SER A 11 19.23 -37.51 -22.77
N ASN A 12 18.78 -37.13 -23.97
CA ASN A 12 18.43 -35.74 -24.24
C ASN A 12 17.04 -35.32 -23.79
N TRP A 13 16.09 -36.24 -23.62
CA TRP A 13 14.74 -35.90 -23.16
C TRP A 13 14.65 -35.81 -21.63
N GLU A 14 15.46 -36.57 -20.89
CA GLU A 14 15.51 -36.47 -19.43
C GLU A 14 16.12 -35.15 -18.96
N ASP A 15 17.16 -34.65 -19.62
CA ASP A 15 17.78 -33.36 -19.30
C ASP A 15 16.87 -32.19 -19.66
N SER A 16 16.11 -32.30 -20.77
CA SER A 16 15.13 -31.30 -21.18
C SER A 16 13.97 -31.19 -20.18
N MET A 17 13.46 -32.31 -19.64
CA MET A 17 12.42 -32.30 -18.63
C MET A 17 12.90 -31.72 -17.31
N LYS A 18 14.12 -32.05 -16.83
CA LYS A 18 14.69 -31.48 -15.60
C LYS A 18 14.86 -29.98 -15.69
N THR A 19 15.30 -29.46 -16.84
CA THR A 19 15.45 -28.02 -17.06
C THR A 19 14.10 -27.30 -17.07
N GLN A 20 13.05 -27.88 -17.64
CA GLN A 20 11.70 -27.32 -17.67
C GLN A 20 11.06 -27.25 -16.25
N TYR A 21 11.27 -28.27 -15.44
CA TYR A 21 10.79 -28.28 -14.05
C TYR A 21 11.55 -27.26 -13.18
N THR A 22 12.85 -27.07 -13.40
CA THR A 22 13.66 -26.11 -12.65
C THR A 22 13.27 -24.68 -12.99
N VAL A 23 12.98 -24.37 -14.27
CA VAL A 23 12.51 -23.05 -14.71
C VAL A 23 11.08 -22.79 -14.23
N ALA A 24 10.20 -23.79 -14.24
CA ALA A 24 8.83 -23.65 -13.77
C ALA A 24 8.76 -23.41 -12.23
N LEU A 25 9.64 -24.07 -11.45
CA LEU A 25 9.76 -23.84 -10.01
C LEU A 25 10.34 -22.45 -9.67
N ALA A 26 11.28 -21.96 -10.49
CA ALA A 26 11.85 -20.62 -10.30
C ALA A 26 10.82 -19.50 -10.61
N LEU A 27 9.96 -19.70 -11.62
CA LEU A 27 8.88 -18.76 -11.94
C LEU A 27 7.75 -18.79 -10.90
N ALA A 28 7.41 -19.97 -10.37
CA ALA A 28 6.42 -20.09 -9.29
C ALA A 28 6.92 -19.48 -7.97
N GLY A 29 8.23 -19.60 -7.67
CA GLY A 29 8.85 -18.99 -6.49
C GLY A 29 8.94 -17.47 -6.57
N GLY A 30 9.19 -16.90 -7.76
CA GLY A 30 9.31 -15.45 -7.95
C GLY A 30 7.99 -14.69 -7.80
N ILE A 31 6.87 -15.30 -8.18
CA ILE A 31 5.54 -14.69 -8.03
C ILE A 31 5.05 -14.78 -6.58
N ALA A 32 5.45 -15.82 -5.83
CA ALA A 32 5.07 -15.99 -4.43
C ALA A 32 5.69 -14.92 -3.50
N ILE A 33 6.90 -14.43 -3.81
CA ILE A 33 7.58 -13.42 -2.98
C ILE A 33 6.94 -12.03 -3.18
N GLY A 34 6.42 -11.71 -4.37
CA GLY A 34 5.72 -10.46 -4.66
C GLY A 34 4.29 -10.41 -4.10
N ALA A 35 3.60 -11.55 -4.01
CA ALA A 35 2.23 -11.62 -3.50
C ALA A 35 2.15 -11.71 -1.97
N VAL A 36 3.19 -12.23 -1.31
CA VAL A 36 3.23 -12.38 0.17
C VAL A 36 3.36 -11.03 0.88
N SER A 37 3.99 -10.03 0.25
CA SER A 37 4.16 -8.72 0.86
C SER A 37 2.88 -7.88 0.96
N VAL A 38 1.90 -8.11 0.09
CA VAL A 38 0.60 -7.41 0.13
C VAL A 38 -0.46 -8.20 0.90
N GLY A 39 -0.44 -9.54 0.82
CA GLY A 39 -1.38 -10.41 1.52
C GLY A 39 -1.07 -10.65 3.00
N ALA A 40 0.19 -10.56 3.42
CA ALA A 40 0.60 -10.80 4.80
C ALA A 40 0.12 -9.71 5.77
N LEU A 41 -0.08 -8.48 5.30
CA LEU A 41 -0.67 -7.40 6.09
C LEU A 41 -2.17 -7.61 6.32
N TYR A 42 -2.88 -8.24 5.37
CA TYR A 42 -4.28 -8.63 5.55
C TYR A 42 -4.46 -9.94 6.33
N ALA A 43 -3.45 -10.80 6.39
CA ALA A 43 -3.53 -12.11 7.03
C ALA A 43 -3.41 -12.06 8.57
N GLN A 44 -2.98 -10.95 9.15
CA GLN A 44 -2.91 -10.81 10.62
C GLN A 44 -4.22 -10.38 11.27
N GLY A 45 -5.33 -10.33 10.56
CA GLY A 45 -6.71 -10.38 11.07
C GLY A 45 -7.11 -9.43 12.23
N LYS A 46 -6.23 -8.56 12.68
CA LYS A 46 -6.52 -7.62 13.77
C LYS A 46 -7.06 -6.31 13.17
N ALA A 47 -8.32 -6.04 13.45
CA ALA A 47 -8.90 -4.74 13.11
C ALA A 47 -8.11 -3.61 13.79
N PRO A 48 -7.93 -2.46 13.12
CA PRO A 48 -7.31 -1.30 13.74
C PRO A 48 -8.02 -0.90 15.03
N GLY A 49 -7.26 -0.49 16.04
CA GLY A 49 -7.80 0.04 17.29
C GLY A 49 -8.16 1.53 17.20
N ALA A 50 -7.68 2.22 16.14
CA ALA A 50 -7.98 3.62 15.88
C ALA A 50 -7.89 3.93 14.37
N TYR A 51 -8.59 4.96 13.94
CA TYR A 51 -8.54 5.47 12.57
C TYR A 51 -8.18 6.95 12.56
N ALA A 52 -7.13 7.31 11.83
CA ALA A 52 -6.87 8.69 11.46
C ALA A 52 -7.64 9.00 10.17
N ILE A 53 -8.47 10.02 10.21
CA ILE A 53 -9.34 10.42 9.12
C ILE A 53 -8.88 11.79 8.61
N VAL A 54 -8.52 11.83 7.33
CA VAL A 54 -8.06 13.03 6.63
C VAL A 54 -9.12 13.48 5.64
N THR A 55 -9.49 14.76 5.69
CA THR A 55 -10.38 15.37 4.72
C THR A 55 -9.78 16.69 4.24
N TYR A 56 -9.68 16.86 2.93
CA TYR A 56 -9.28 18.14 2.34
C TYR A 56 -10.43 18.73 1.53
N THR A 57 -10.70 20.01 1.80
CA THR A 57 -11.67 20.82 1.03
C THR A 57 -10.99 21.62 -0.06
N GLU A 58 -9.68 21.85 0.07
CA GLU A 58 -8.88 22.56 -0.91
C GLU A 58 -7.45 21.98 -0.93
N ILE A 59 -6.90 21.86 -2.13
CA ILE A 59 -5.50 21.56 -2.39
C ILE A 59 -5.03 22.63 -3.39
N ALA A 60 -4.23 23.59 -2.94
CA ALA A 60 -3.84 24.76 -3.73
C ALA A 60 -2.90 24.37 -4.87
N ASP A 61 -2.01 23.40 -4.64
CA ASP A 61 -1.09 22.85 -5.64
C ASP A 61 -1.25 21.34 -5.76
N PRO A 62 -2.12 20.84 -6.67
CA PRO A 62 -2.34 19.39 -6.84
C PRO A 62 -1.11 18.63 -7.32
N ALA A 63 -0.24 19.26 -8.14
CA ALA A 63 0.98 18.62 -8.66
C ALA A 63 2.03 18.45 -7.55
N GLY A 64 2.27 19.51 -6.79
CA GLY A 64 3.15 19.47 -5.63
C GLY A 64 2.60 18.57 -4.51
N TYR A 65 1.28 18.53 -4.30
CA TYR A 65 0.66 17.59 -3.37
C TYR A 65 0.94 16.14 -3.76
N LYS A 66 0.84 15.81 -5.05
CA LYS A 66 1.18 14.48 -5.53
C LYS A 66 2.61 14.11 -5.14
N THR A 67 3.59 14.96 -5.47
CA THR A 67 5.02 14.67 -5.29
C THR A 67 5.44 14.71 -3.82
N ASN A 68 4.94 15.67 -3.03
CA ASN A 68 5.38 15.89 -1.66
C ASN A 68 4.58 15.10 -0.63
N VAL A 69 3.36 14.70 -0.95
CA VAL A 69 2.48 13.98 -0.01
C VAL A 69 2.07 12.62 -0.56
N ALA A 70 1.35 12.56 -1.69
CA ALA A 70 0.70 11.33 -2.12
C ALA A 70 1.69 10.21 -2.48
N ASP A 71 2.83 10.55 -3.06
CA ASP A 71 3.87 9.59 -3.45
C ASP A 71 4.74 9.14 -2.26
N LYS A 72 4.81 9.92 -1.18
CA LYS A 72 5.67 9.64 -0.01
C LYS A 72 4.93 9.09 1.21
N ALA A 73 3.72 9.60 1.46
CA ALA A 73 2.98 9.28 2.68
C ALA A 73 2.66 7.78 2.86
N PRO A 74 2.30 7.01 1.83
CA PRO A 74 1.99 5.58 2.02
C PRO A 74 3.14 4.79 2.63
N ALA A 75 4.36 4.94 2.12
CA ALA A 75 5.53 4.25 2.64
C ALA A 75 5.89 4.68 4.07
N LEU A 76 5.71 5.96 4.41
CA LEU A 76 5.93 6.46 5.76
C LEU A 76 4.86 5.99 6.74
N ILE A 77 3.60 5.94 6.32
CA ILE A 77 2.50 5.39 7.12
C ILE A 77 2.83 3.95 7.52
N GLU A 78 3.19 3.10 6.56
CA GLU A 78 3.56 1.70 6.82
C GLU A 78 4.78 1.58 7.73
N LYS A 79 5.85 2.34 7.47
CA LYS A 79 7.07 2.39 8.28
C LYS A 79 6.78 2.73 9.73
N LEU A 80 5.81 3.60 9.99
CA LEU A 80 5.45 4.10 11.32
C LEU A 80 4.27 3.33 11.95
N GLY A 81 3.96 2.14 11.41
CA GLY A 81 2.98 1.21 11.99
C GLY A 81 1.52 1.54 11.68
N GLY A 82 1.27 2.36 10.66
CA GLY A 82 -0.07 2.63 10.13
C GLY A 82 -0.36 1.78 8.90
N GLN A 83 -1.63 1.74 8.51
CA GLN A 83 -2.12 1.10 7.31
C GLN A 83 -3.02 2.06 6.54
N LEU A 84 -2.66 2.44 5.33
CA LEU A 84 -3.52 3.26 4.47
C LEU A 84 -4.66 2.40 3.93
N LEU A 85 -5.87 2.63 4.44
CA LEU A 85 -7.07 1.85 4.09
C LEU A 85 -7.82 2.45 2.90
N VAL A 86 -7.90 3.78 2.86
CA VAL A 86 -8.59 4.53 1.79
C VAL A 86 -7.77 5.77 1.46
N ALA A 87 -7.64 6.09 0.19
CA ALA A 87 -7.16 7.38 -0.30
C ALA A 87 -7.83 7.66 -1.65
N THR A 88 -8.79 8.58 -1.67
CA THR A 88 -9.62 8.82 -2.86
C THR A 88 -9.99 10.28 -3.03
N ASN A 89 -10.23 10.67 -4.29
CA ASN A 89 -10.90 11.91 -4.68
C ASN A 89 -12.32 11.64 -5.20
N ASP A 90 -12.67 10.36 -5.37
CA ASP A 90 -14.01 9.93 -5.79
C ASP A 90 -14.91 9.82 -4.55
N ILE A 91 -15.71 10.86 -4.32
CA ILE A 91 -16.51 11.00 -3.11
C ILE A 91 -17.95 11.29 -3.53
N THR A 92 -18.85 10.40 -3.15
CA THR A 92 -20.29 10.60 -3.33
C THR A 92 -20.89 11.13 -2.04
N VAL A 93 -21.42 12.34 -2.08
CA VAL A 93 -22.13 12.96 -0.95
C VAL A 93 -23.58 12.52 -0.97
N LEU A 94 -24.02 11.80 0.06
CA LEU A 94 -25.40 11.34 0.19
C LEU A 94 -26.30 12.38 0.90
N ARG A 95 -25.70 13.23 1.73
CA ARG A 95 -26.38 14.29 2.44
C ARG A 95 -25.44 15.45 2.71
N GLU A 96 -25.79 16.63 2.26
CA GLU A 96 -25.06 17.87 2.57
C GLU A 96 -25.44 18.40 3.96
N GLY A 97 -24.43 18.88 4.69
CA GLY A 97 -24.61 19.61 5.94
C GLY A 97 -24.82 21.11 5.71
N THR A 98 -25.12 21.84 6.80
CA THR A 98 -25.22 23.30 6.77
C THR A 98 -24.26 23.87 7.83
N PRO A 99 -23.21 24.65 7.44
CA PRO A 99 -22.80 24.96 6.07
C PRO A 99 -22.24 23.75 5.30
N PRO A 100 -22.24 23.78 3.95
CA PRO A 100 -21.65 22.72 3.13
C PRO A 100 -20.17 22.52 3.46
N PHE A 101 -19.71 21.26 3.41
CA PHE A 101 -18.31 20.90 3.59
C PHE A 101 -17.81 20.13 2.35
N PRO A 102 -17.41 20.81 1.28
CA PRO A 102 -17.09 20.19 0.01
C PRO A 102 -15.76 19.44 0.10
N VAL A 103 -15.79 18.16 0.40
CA VAL A 103 -14.59 17.31 0.48
C VAL A 103 -14.10 17.00 -0.93
N LYS A 104 -12.84 17.34 -1.23
CA LYS A 104 -12.16 17.06 -2.50
C LYS A 104 -11.24 15.84 -2.41
N ARG A 105 -10.78 15.49 -1.21
CA ARG A 105 -9.95 14.31 -0.96
C ARG A 105 -10.25 13.74 0.42
N TYR A 106 -10.27 12.42 0.47
CA TYR A 106 -10.53 11.65 1.68
C TYR A 106 -9.49 10.56 1.86
N ALA A 107 -8.99 10.37 3.08
CA ALA A 107 -8.16 9.23 3.41
C ALA A 107 -8.49 8.69 4.79
N ILE A 108 -8.35 7.36 4.95
CA ILE A 108 -8.46 6.65 6.23
C ILE A 108 -7.19 5.85 6.43
N ILE A 109 -6.58 6.01 7.59
CA ILE A 109 -5.38 5.30 7.99
C ILE A 109 -5.71 4.55 9.28
N GLY A 110 -5.51 3.24 9.30
CA GLY A 110 -5.67 2.40 10.48
C GLY A 110 -4.39 2.38 11.33
N PHE A 111 -4.55 2.40 12.64
CA PHE A 111 -3.47 2.24 13.63
C PHE A 111 -3.92 1.29 14.75
N ASP A 112 -2.98 0.67 15.45
CA ASP A 112 -3.27 -0.20 16.59
C ASP A 112 -3.92 0.56 17.78
N SER A 113 -3.65 1.87 17.90
CA SER A 113 -4.19 2.73 18.96
C SER A 113 -4.18 4.21 18.55
N ILE A 114 -4.91 5.03 19.32
CA ILE A 114 -4.87 6.50 19.18
C ILE A 114 -3.45 7.02 19.41
N ASP A 115 -2.70 6.48 20.37
CA ASP A 115 -1.36 6.94 20.68
C ASP A 115 -0.39 6.65 19.54
N LYS A 116 -0.51 5.50 18.87
CA LYS A 116 0.24 5.20 17.65
C LYS A 116 -0.05 6.18 16.53
N ALA A 117 -1.29 6.60 16.35
CA ALA A 117 -1.67 7.62 15.37
C ALA A 117 -1.06 9.00 15.71
N LYS A 118 -1.02 9.36 17.00
CA LYS A 118 -0.36 10.60 17.46
C LYS A 118 1.16 10.55 17.25
N ASP A 119 1.80 9.43 17.58
CA ASP A 119 3.24 9.22 17.40
C ASP A 119 3.62 9.34 15.92
N TRP A 120 2.81 8.73 15.02
CA TRP A 120 2.97 8.88 13.57
C TRP A 120 2.92 10.34 13.15
N TYR A 121 1.88 11.08 13.55
CA TYR A 121 1.71 12.48 13.16
C TYR A 121 2.82 13.38 13.69
N ALA A 122 3.31 13.13 14.91
CA ALA A 122 4.36 13.90 15.58
C ALA A 122 5.78 13.47 15.19
N SER A 123 5.94 12.42 14.39
CA SER A 123 7.26 11.89 14.03
C SER A 123 8.09 12.89 13.21
N ALA A 124 9.42 12.77 13.32
CA ALA A 124 10.34 13.61 12.56
C ALA A 124 10.18 13.40 11.04
N GLU A 125 9.86 12.17 10.62
CA GLU A 125 9.66 11.81 9.21
C GLU A 125 8.43 12.48 8.61
N MET A 126 7.40 12.75 9.42
CA MET A 126 6.18 13.42 8.96
C MET A 126 6.30 14.94 8.94
N LYS A 127 7.36 15.51 9.52
CA LYS A 127 7.50 16.96 9.70
C LYS A 127 7.41 17.75 8.40
N ASP A 128 8.14 17.34 7.38
CA ASP A 128 8.16 18.03 6.08
C ASP A 128 6.85 17.88 5.33
N ILE A 129 6.24 16.68 5.41
CA ILE A 129 4.92 16.42 4.83
C ILE A 129 3.86 17.28 5.51
N ASN A 130 3.87 17.34 6.85
CA ASN A 130 2.92 18.16 7.61
C ASN A 130 3.10 19.65 7.34
N ALA A 131 4.34 20.14 7.19
CA ALA A 131 4.60 21.53 6.82
C ALA A 131 4.00 21.85 5.44
N TYR A 132 4.26 20.99 4.45
CA TYR A 132 3.69 21.17 3.11
C TYR A 132 2.15 21.14 3.12
N ILE A 133 1.55 20.20 3.86
CA ILE A 133 0.09 20.08 4.01
C ILE A 133 -0.48 21.39 4.59
N ASN A 134 0.11 21.89 5.68
CA ASN A 134 -0.38 23.10 6.35
C ASN A 134 -0.33 24.35 5.47
N GLU A 135 0.65 24.45 4.58
CA GLU A 135 0.80 25.58 3.68
C GLU A 135 -0.10 25.50 2.44
N ASN A 136 -0.35 24.29 1.93
CA ASN A 136 -0.93 24.08 0.61
C ASN A 136 -2.32 23.42 0.62
N THR A 137 -2.87 23.13 1.79
CA THR A 137 -4.20 22.50 1.87
C THR A 137 -5.10 23.15 2.93
N LYS A 138 -6.41 23.02 2.73
CA LYS A 138 -7.41 23.28 3.77
C LYS A 138 -8.17 21.99 4.05
N GLY A 139 -8.27 21.63 5.31
CA GLY A 139 -8.94 20.39 5.68
C GLY A 139 -8.81 20.07 7.16
N ARG A 140 -9.03 18.81 7.48
CA ARG A 140 -8.97 18.31 8.85
C ARG A 140 -8.31 16.94 8.90
N LEU A 141 -7.55 16.72 9.95
CA LEU A 141 -7.09 15.42 10.40
C LEU A 141 -7.58 15.20 11.83
N PHE A 142 -8.25 14.11 12.06
CA PHE A 142 -8.68 13.72 13.40
C PHE A 142 -8.57 12.21 13.58
N VAL A 143 -8.47 11.76 14.82
CA VAL A 143 -8.34 10.35 15.17
C VAL A 143 -9.56 9.92 15.97
N VAL A 144 -10.13 8.79 15.59
CA VAL A 144 -11.24 8.15 16.30
C VAL A 144 -10.83 6.78 16.80
N LYS A 145 -11.31 6.39 17.99
CA LYS A 145 -11.15 5.04 18.49
C LYS A 145 -12.07 4.09 17.71
N ALA A 146 -11.54 2.95 17.28
CA ALA A 146 -12.36 1.86 16.79
C ALA A 146 -13.18 1.23 17.94
N ARG A 147 -14.28 0.62 17.59
CA ARG A 147 -15.13 -0.12 18.55
C ARG A 147 -14.67 -1.55 18.71
#